data_c5efa8f1a99d800c1b6a4e40d2ed9d53
#
_entry.id   c5efa8f1a99d800c1b6a4e40d2ed9d53
#
_cell.length_a   1.000
_cell.length_b   1.000
_cell.length_c   1.000
_cell.angle_alpha   90.00
_cell.angle_beta   90.00
_cell.angle_gamma   90.00
#
_symmetry.space_group_name_H-M   'P 1'
#
loop_
_entity.id
_entity.type
_entity.pdbx_description
1 polymer ?
#
loop_
_entity_poly.entity_id
_entity_poly.type
_entity_poly.pdbx_seq_one_letter_code
_entity_poly.pdbx_strand_id
1 'polypeptide(L)'
;TEFESTTIPASVPFAGGDYEVKFRTKIETRATPQFEPWQYRLTVGEAVGEPVVVDEPTESVAVHIGANYSEKEVDVIFETAAASQTPVWTKVVEAKQQAGMELLGGFYWTKSNVSVKNDRFVLADKPSDSGLFFRHESGYGVPSDEATYAGTAYTPAPVQIAIDAIPQNEGVDPCSLIDPALRMPTYAELSELYYGEDVQRTQDGVTGMGYTGVSLFLPYCGVMSTETGTSVGKSTFGGYWGLGGDFHGNGVIYSLN
;
A
#
# COMPACT_ATOMS: atom_id res chain seq x y z
N THR A 1 24.39 -18.26 -16.78
CA THR A 1 23.80 -17.67 -15.56
C THR A 1 22.80 -18.64 -14.98
N GLU A 2 22.87 -18.90 -13.68
CA GLU A 2 21.90 -19.73 -12.95
C GLU A 2 21.26 -18.91 -11.83
N PHE A 3 19.96 -19.13 -11.60
CA PHE A 3 19.26 -18.57 -10.44
C PHE A 3 19.90 -19.08 -9.14
N GLU A 4 20.11 -18.21 -8.18
CA GLU A 4 20.69 -18.55 -6.88
C GLU A 4 19.68 -18.39 -5.74
N SER A 5 19.10 -17.20 -5.63
CA SER A 5 18.16 -16.87 -4.55
C SER A 5 17.33 -15.62 -4.89
N THR A 6 16.32 -15.35 -4.09
CA THR A 6 15.52 -14.13 -4.20
C THR A 6 15.10 -13.62 -2.83
N THR A 7 14.86 -12.30 -2.72
CA THR A 7 14.18 -11.70 -1.58
C THR A 7 12.67 -11.61 -1.75
N ILE A 8 12.12 -11.99 -2.93
CA ILE A 8 10.68 -12.09 -3.14
C ILE A 8 10.13 -13.19 -2.23
N PRO A 9 9.26 -12.88 -1.25
CA PRO A 9 8.69 -13.88 -0.37
C PRO A 9 7.63 -14.71 -1.13
N ALA A 10 7.34 -15.93 -0.67
CA ALA A 10 6.29 -16.77 -1.25
C ALA A 10 4.90 -16.10 -1.21
N SER A 11 4.66 -15.25 -0.20
CA SER A 11 3.48 -14.38 -0.10
C SER A 11 3.94 -12.93 -0.06
N VAL A 12 3.79 -12.23 -1.18
CA VAL A 12 4.12 -10.81 -1.33
C VAL A 12 3.01 -9.99 -0.67
N PRO A 13 3.31 -9.00 0.18
CA PRO A 13 2.30 -8.10 0.72
C PRO A 13 1.52 -7.40 -0.40
N PHE A 14 0.26 -7.05 -0.14
CA PHE A 14 -0.56 -6.34 -1.15
C PHE A 14 0.06 -5.01 -1.57
N ALA A 15 0.78 -4.31 -0.68
CA ALA A 15 1.48 -3.06 -0.97
C ALA A 15 2.65 -3.24 -1.97
N GLY A 16 3.04 -4.47 -2.28
CA GLY A 16 4.20 -4.75 -3.12
C GLY A 16 5.52 -4.45 -2.44
N GLY A 17 6.49 -3.99 -3.21
CA GLY A 17 7.81 -3.61 -2.69
C GLY A 17 8.94 -3.77 -3.70
N ASP A 18 10.15 -3.45 -3.25
CA ASP A 18 11.38 -3.63 -4.01
C ASP A 18 12.09 -4.90 -3.54
N TYR A 19 12.47 -5.73 -4.48
CA TYR A 19 13.06 -7.04 -4.23
C TYR A 19 14.30 -7.26 -5.08
N GLU A 20 15.09 -8.25 -4.71
CA GLU A 20 16.29 -8.63 -5.41
C GLU A 20 16.22 -10.09 -5.85
N VAL A 21 16.65 -10.37 -7.08
CA VAL A 21 16.81 -11.72 -7.62
C VAL A 21 18.30 -11.92 -7.92
N LYS A 22 18.94 -12.90 -7.29
CA LYS A 22 20.37 -13.17 -7.38
C LYS A 22 20.65 -14.32 -8.33
N PHE A 23 21.76 -14.17 -9.04
CA PHE A 23 22.24 -15.12 -10.03
C PHE A 23 23.69 -15.48 -9.78
N ARG A 24 24.03 -16.72 -10.10
CA ARG A 24 25.43 -17.18 -10.13
C ARG A 24 25.88 -17.33 -11.56
N THR A 25 26.99 -16.68 -11.92
CA THR A 25 27.65 -16.90 -13.20
C THR A 25 28.43 -18.21 -13.14
N LYS A 26 28.11 -19.20 -13.95
CA LYS A 26 28.94 -20.39 -14.13
C LYS A 26 30.22 -19.96 -14.86
N ILE A 27 31.35 -20.08 -14.21
CA ILE A 27 32.68 -19.99 -14.85
C ILE A 27 32.95 -21.37 -15.43
N GLU A 28 32.73 -21.56 -16.72
CA GLU A 28 33.26 -22.74 -17.40
C GLU A 28 34.80 -22.64 -17.50
N THR A 29 35.49 -23.67 -17.03
CA THR A 29 36.98 -23.73 -16.93
C THR A 29 37.64 -23.91 -18.30
N ARG A 30 37.02 -23.59 -19.43
CA ARG A 30 37.59 -23.67 -20.78
C ARG A 30 37.62 -22.32 -21.45
N ALA A 31 38.83 -21.88 -21.76
CA ALA A 31 39.22 -20.80 -22.68
C ALA A 31 38.27 -19.57 -22.68
N THR A 32 38.69 -18.47 -22.06
CA THR A 32 38.00 -17.15 -22.00
C THR A 32 36.49 -17.26 -21.88
N PRO A 33 35.95 -17.19 -20.68
CA PRO A 33 34.49 -17.22 -20.49
C PRO A 33 33.87 -16.04 -21.22
N GLN A 34 33.08 -16.29 -22.26
CA GLN A 34 32.27 -15.27 -22.89
C GLN A 34 30.97 -15.20 -22.08
N PHE A 35 30.61 -13.99 -21.66
CA PHE A 35 29.30 -13.72 -21.10
C PHE A 35 28.26 -13.85 -22.23
N GLU A 36 27.26 -14.70 -22.04
CA GLU A 36 26.11 -14.80 -22.94
C GLU A 36 24.99 -13.88 -22.42
N PRO A 37 24.56 -12.90 -23.20
CA PRO A 37 23.43 -12.05 -22.86
C PRO A 37 22.18 -12.88 -22.58
N TRP A 38 21.46 -12.48 -21.54
CA TRP A 38 20.20 -13.08 -21.15
C TRP A 38 19.15 -11.99 -20.90
N GLN A 39 17.92 -12.38 -20.68
CA GLN A 39 16.84 -11.44 -20.41
C GLN A 39 15.91 -12.00 -19.34
N TYR A 40 15.22 -11.09 -18.66
CA TYR A 40 14.19 -11.45 -17.69
C TYR A 40 12.93 -10.64 -17.90
N ARG A 41 11.84 -11.12 -17.35
CA ARG A 41 10.59 -10.38 -17.20
C ARG A 41 9.91 -10.74 -15.89
N LEU A 42 9.10 -9.79 -15.40
CA LEU A 42 8.22 -9.95 -14.25
C LEU A 42 6.78 -9.95 -14.75
N THR A 43 6.01 -10.95 -14.36
CA THR A 43 4.56 -11.01 -14.59
C THR A 43 3.86 -10.88 -13.24
N VAL A 44 2.89 -9.96 -13.14
CA VAL A 44 2.05 -9.77 -11.96
C VAL A 44 0.59 -9.87 -12.39
N GLY A 45 -0.11 -10.90 -11.95
CA GLY A 45 -1.45 -11.24 -12.42
C GLY A 45 -1.47 -11.49 -13.92
N GLU A 46 -2.27 -10.74 -14.67
CA GLU A 46 -2.35 -10.80 -16.13
C GLU A 46 -1.36 -9.86 -16.83
N ALA A 47 -0.73 -8.95 -16.09
CA ALA A 47 0.21 -8.00 -16.65
C ALA A 47 1.59 -8.64 -16.83
N VAL A 48 1.96 -8.90 -18.08
CA VAL A 48 3.28 -9.39 -18.46
C VAL A 48 4.19 -8.19 -18.70
N GLY A 49 5.24 -8.06 -17.89
CA GLY A 49 6.24 -6.99 -18.03
C GLY A 49 7.07 -7.14 -19.30
N GLU A 50 7.56 -6.01 -19.81
CA GLU A 50 8.48 -5.99 -20.95
C GLU A 50 9.80 -6.70 -20.59
N PRO A 51 10.39 -7.46 -21.52
CA PRO A 51 11.68 -8.09 -21.31
C PRO A 51 12.80 -7.07 -21.08
N VAL A 52 13.60 -7.31 -20.06
CA VAL A 52 14.81 -6.54 -19.77
C VAL A 52 16.03 -7.36 -20.14
N VAL A 53 16.86 -6.86 -21.05
CA VAL A 53 18.08 -7.54 -21.49
C VAL A 53 19.21 -7.19 -20.54
N VAL A 54 19.96 -8.22 -20.15
CA VAL A 54 21.20 -8.14 -19.36
C VAL A 54 22.33 -8.53 -20.27
N ASP A 55 23.17 -7.57 -20.66
CA ASP A 55 24.26 -7.71 -21.64
C ASP A 55 25.65 -7.68 -20.97
N GLU A 56 25.69 -7.46 -19.65
CA GLU A 56 26.91 -7.51 -18.84
C GLU A 56 26.76 -8.52 -17.68
N PRO A 57 27.90 -9.08 -17.18
CA PRO A 57 27.86 -9.94 -15.99
C PRO A 57 27.24 -9.22 -14.81
N THR A 58 26.15 -9.77 -14.27
CA THR A 58 25.51 -9.25 -13.06
C THR A 58 25.24 -10.36 -12.07
N GLU A 59 25.36 -10.05 -10.78
CA GLU A 59 25.09 -10.98 -9.68
C GLU A 59 23.66 -10.86 -9.18
N SER A 60 23.00 -9.74 -9.45
CA SER A 60 21.60 -9.54 -9.06
C SER A 60 20.87 -8.55 -9.95
N VAL A 61 19.56 -8.64 -9.98
CA VAL A 61 18.66 -7.65 -10.57
C VAL A 61 17.63 -7.19 -9.54
N ALA A 62 17.39 -5.89 -9.52
CA ALA A 62 16.33 -5.30 -8.71
C ALA A 62 15.01 -5.38 -9.49
N VAL A 63 13.93 -5.77 -8.81
CA VAL A 63 12.58 -5.80 -9.35
C VAL A 63 11.62 -5.09 -8.42
N HIS A 64 10.73 -4.29 -9.01
CA HIS A 64 9.66 -3.62 -8.29
C HIS A 64 8.33 -4.35 -8.54
N ILE A 65 7.62 -4.72 -7.47
CA ILE A 65 6.27 -5.24 -7.51
C ILE A 65 5.36 -4.14 -7.00
N GLY A 66 4.48 -3.63 -7.86
CA GLY A 66 3.50 -2.61 -7.49
C GLY A 66 2.44 -3.14 -6.51
N ALA A 67 1.60 -2.26 -5.97
CA ALA A 67 0.53 -2.65 -5.08
C ALA A 67 -0.61 -3.38 -5.84
N ASN A 68 -1.20 -4.37 -5.19
CA ASN A 68 -2.38 -5.07 -5.68
C ASN A 68 -3.65 -4.47 -5.05
N TYR A 69 -4.32 -3.56 -5.74
CA TYR A 69 -5.58 -2.95 -5.32
C TYR A 69 -6.82 -3.74 -5.77
N SER A 70 -6.70 -5.06 -5.88
CA SER A 70 -7.84 -5.91 -6.24
C SER A 70 -8.33 -6.75 -5.04
N GLU A 71 -9.51 -7.36 -5.20
CA GLU A 71 -10.09 -8.29 -4.23
C GLU A 71 -9.50 -9.70 -4.28
N LYS A 72 -8.55 -9.95 -5.21
CA LYS A 72 -7.98 -11.30 -5.43
C LYS A 72 -6.47 -11.29 -5.24
N GLU A 73 -5.97 -12.40 -4.75
CA GLU A 73 -4.55 -12.70 -4.87
C GLU A 73 -4.18 -12.87 -6.34
N VAL A 74 -2.99 -12.39 -6.70
CA VAL A 74 -2.45 -12.51 -8.06
C VAL A 74 -1.11 -13.26 -8.05
N ASP A 75 -0.81 -13.93 -9.16
CA ASP A 75 0.48 -14.57 -9.34
C ASP A 75 1.58 -13.52 -9.56
N VAL A 76 2.74 -13.78 -8.96
CA VAL A 76 3.98 -13.05 -9.22
C VAL A 76 4.98 -14.04 -9.77
N ILE A 77 5.35 -13.88 -11.04
CA ILE A 77 6.21 -14.82 -11.75
C ILE A 77 7.41 -14.07 -12.31
N PHE A 78 8.61 -14.46 -11.90
CA PHE A 78 9.84 -13.98 -12.50
C PHE A 78 10.42 -15.06 -13.41
N GLU A 79 10.67 -14.72 -14.66
CA GLU A 79 11.14 -15.63 -15.69
C GLU A 79 12.44 -15.12 -16.31
N THR A 80 13.27 -16.06 -16.75
CA THR A 80 14.49 -15.78 -17.48
C THR A 80 14.53 -16.53 -18.81
N ALA A 81 15.26 -15.98 -19.78
CA ALA A 81 15.53 -16.62 -21.06
C ALA A 81 16.89 -16.19 -21.61
N ALA A 82 17.46 -16.94 -22.55
CA ALA A 82 18.56 -16.43 -23.38
C ALA A 82 18.09 -15.21 -24.18
N ALA A 83 18.93 -14.20 -24.37
CA ALA A 83 18.62 -13.05 -25.18
C ALA A 83 18.52 -13.46 -26.64
N SER A 84 17.28 -13.55 -27.16
CA SER A 84 16.97 -13.95 -28.54
C SER A 84 15.66 -13.30 -28.99
N GLN A 85 15.40 -13.29 -30.30
CA GLN A 85 14.14 -12.79 -30.84
C GLN A 85 12.94 -13.69 -30.53
N THR A 86 13.19 -14.98 -30.24
CA THR A 86 12.16 -15.95 -29.86
C THR A 86 12.57 -16.64 -28.55
N PRO A 87 12.46 -15.92 -27.41
CA PRO A 87 12.94 -16.44 -26.13
C PRO A 87 12.09 -17.62 -25.63
N VAL A 88 12.75 -18.63 -25.10
CA VAL A 88 12.10 -19.69 -24.33
C VAL A 88 12.20 -19.33 -22.86
N TRP A 89 11.09 -18.94 -22.26
CA TRP A 89 11.03 -18.47 -20.89
C TRP A 89 11.06 -19.62 -19.90
N THR A 90 11.89 -19.47 -18.87
CA THR A 90 11.97 -20.40 -17.75
C THR A 90 11.58 -19.66 -16.47
N LYS A 91 10.56 -20.16 -15.80
CA LYS A 91 10.13 -19.64 -14.50
C LYS A 91 11.18 -19.98 -13.45
N VAL A 92 11.67 -18.96 -12.72
CA VAL A 92 12.69 -19.13 -11.66
C VAL A 92 12.18 -18.69 -10.28
N VAL A 93 11.18 -17.81 -10.23
CA VAL A 93 10.47 -17.45 -9.01
C VAL A 93 8.97 -17.49 -9.26
N GLU A 94 8.23 -18.05 -8.31
CA GLU A 94 6.77 -18.06 -8.27
C GLU A 94 6.31 -17.73 -6.87
N ALA A 95 5.47 -16.70 -6.76
CA ALA A 95 4.92 -16.19 -5.51
C ALA A 95 3.46 -15.77 -5.72
N LYS A 96 2.75 -15.48 -4.63
CA LYS A 96 1.41 -14.89 -4.63
C LYS A 96 1.47 -13.52 -4.00
N GLN A 97 0.89 -12.50 -4.65
CA GLN A 97 0.67 -11.22 -4.01
C GLN A 97 -0.73 -11.16 -3.41
N GLN A 98 -0.80 -10.76 -2.16
CA GLN A 98 -2.05 -10.68 -1.41
C GLN A 98 -3.01 -9.66 -2.03
N ALA A 99 -4.32 -9.93 -1.88
CA ALA A 99 -5.36 -8.97 -2.21
C ALA A 99 -5.30 -7.75 -1.29
N GLY A 100 -5.41 -6.55 -1.86
CA GLY A 100 -5.40 -5.26 -1.13
C GLY A 100 -6.78 -4.76 -0.74
N MET A 101 -7.85 -5.40 -1.25
CA MET A 101 -9.24 -5.04 -0.95
C MET A 101 -10.01 -6.19 -0.30
N GLU A 102 -11.07 -5.82 0.41
CA GLU A 102 -12.02 -6.74 1.03
C GLU A 102 -13.46 -6.29 0.71
N LEU A 103 -14.34 -7.24 0.39
CA LEU A 103 -15.75 -6.95 0.12
C LEU A 103 -16.54 -7.00 1.43
N LEU A 104 -17.16 -5.90 1.79
CA LEU A 104 -18.05 -5.79 2.95
C LEU A 104 -19.18 -4.80 2.67
N GLY A 105 -20.42 -5.18 2.99
CA GLY A 105 -21.60 -4.34 2.76
C GLY A 105 -21.88 -4.01 1.28
N GLY A 106 -21.38 -4.83 0.35
CA GLY A 106 -21.51 -4.59 -1.10
C GLY A 106 -20.46 -3.64 -1.69
N PHE A 107 -19.49 -3.18 -0.90
CA PHE A 107 -18.42 -2.28 -1.31
C PHE A 107 -17.05 -2.93 -1.07
N TYR A 108 -16.08 -2.56 -1.91
CA TYR A 108 -14.68 -2.95 -1.74
C TYR A 108 -13.93 -1.92 -0.90
N TRP A 109 -13.36 -2.39 0.20
CA TRP A 109 -12.58 -1.59 1.15
C TRP A 109 -11.10 -1.92 1.05
N THR A 110 -10.25 -0.91 1.06
CA THR A 110 -8.81 -1.12 1.21
C THR A 110 -8.52 -1.70 2.60
N LYS A 111 -7.59 -2.66 2.67
CA LYS A 111 -7.27 -3.35 3.93
C LYS A 111 -6.46 -2.51 4.91
N SER A 112 -5.99 -1.34 4.50
CA SER A 112 -5.22 -0.45 5.37
C SER A 112 -5.43 1.01 5.02
N ASN A 113 -5.03 1.88 5.94
CA ASN A 113 -5.16 3.32 5.85
C ASN A 113 -4.13 3.94 4.90
N VAL A 114 -4.39 5.19 4.50
CA VAL A 114 -3.42 6.00 3.75
C VAL A 114 -2.20 6.29 4.60
N SER A 115 -1.03 6.06 4.06
CA SER A 115 0.28 6.29 4.67
C SER A 115 1.21 6.99 3.67
N VAL A 116 2.47 7.18 4.05
CA VAL A 116 3.51 7.77 3.19
C VAL A 116 4.75 6.89 3.16
N LYS A 117 5.32 6.72 1.97
CA LYS A 117 6.59 6.00 1.77
C LYS A 117 7.33 6.65 0.60
N ASN A 118 8.60 7.00 0.81
CA ASN A 118 9.43 7.67 -0.22
C ASN A 118 8.75 8.93 -0.80
N ASP A 119 8.20 9.78 0.06
CA ASP A 119 7.48 11.02 -0.28
C ASP A 119 6.26 10.83 -1.20
N ARG A 120 5.66 9.65 -1.19
CA ARG A 120 4.42 9.34 -1.92
C ARG A 120 3.38 8.76 -0.97
N PHE A 121 2.13 9.10 -1.20
CA PHE A 121 1.03 8.42 -0.53
C PHE A 121 0.93 6.99 -1.03
N VAL A 122 0.73 6.08 -0.09
CA VAL A 122 0.57 4.64 -0.30
C VAL A 122 -0.47 4.11 0.67
N LEU A 123 -0.95 2.90 0.48
CA LEU A 123 -1.62 2.18 1.57
C LEU A 123 -0.57 1.68 2.56
N ALA A 124 -0.85 1.76 3.85
CA ALA A 124 0.01 1.23 4.89
C ALA A 124 0.28 -0.27 4.69
N ASP A 125 1.46 -0.72 5.07
CA ASP A 125 1.89 -2.12 4.85
C ASP A 125 1.06 -3.12 5.65
N LYS A 126 0.39 -2.66 6.74
CA LYS A 126 -0.44 -3.49 7.63
C LYS A 126 -1.78 -2.85 7.91
N PRO A 127 -2.85 -3.63 8.06
CA PRO A 127 -4.16 -3.13 8.48
C PRO A 127 -4.16 -2.45 9.86
N SER A 128 -3.23 -2.83 10.75
CA SER A 128 -3.06 -2.27 12.08
C SER A 128 -2.37 -0.90 12.11
N ASP A 129 -1.78 -0.46 11.01
CA ASP A 129 -1.14 0.84 10.93
C ASP A 129 -2.20 1.95 10.85
N SER A 130 -2.09 2.94 11.73
CA SER A 130 -3.06 4.05 11.79
C SER A 130 -2.96 4.98 10.58
N GLY A 131 -1.85 4.96 9.83
CA GLY A 131 -1.65 5.79 8.65
C GLY A 131 -1.47 7.28 8.98
N LEU A 132 -2.04 8.14 8.16
CA LEU A 132 -1.99 9.59 8.29
C LEU A 132 -3.36 10.14 8.68
N PHE A 133 -3.37 11.23 9.44
CA PHE A 133 -4.55 12.06 9.63
C PHE A 133 -4.64 13.09 8.52
N PHE A 134 -5.84 13.33 8.03
CA PHE A 134 -6.16 14.38 7.06
C PHE A 134 -7.22 15.32 7.62
N ARG A 135 -7.23 16.57 7.16
CA ARG A 135 -8.45 17.38 7.23
C ARG A 135 -9.37 16.98 6.08
N HIS A 136 -10.66 17.26 6.23
CA HIS A 136 -11.66 16.92 5.21
C HIS A 136 -11.28 17.50 3.84
N GLU A 137 -11.28 16.65 2.81
CA GLU A 137 -10.96 17.01 1.42
C GLU A 137 -9.63 17.80 1.28
N SER A 138 -8.60 17.37 2.01
CA SER A 138 -7.29 17.98 2.00
C SER A 138 -6.23 16.98 1.53
N GLY A 139 -5.30 17.45 0.74
CA GLY A 139 -4.12 16.69 0.30
C GLY A 139 -2.96 16.68 1.30
N TYR A 140 -3.16 17.18 2.53
CA TYR A 140 -2.11 17.27 3.55
C TYR A 140 -2.33 16.21 4.64
N GLY A 141 -1.44 15.20 4.67
CA GLY A 141 -1.44 14.15 5.68
C GLY A 141 -0.46 14.43 6.80
N VAL A 142 -0.88 14.27 8.06
CA VAL A 142 0.00 14.37 9.24
C VAL A 142 0.14 13.00 9.91
N PRO A 143 1.31 12.67 10.50
CA PRO A 143 1.53 11.38 11.15
C PRO A 143 0.54 11.14 12.30
N SER A 144 -0.13 9.99 12.29
CA SER A 144 -1.11 9.60 13.32
C SER A 144 -0.47 8.91 14.52
N ASP A 145 0.76 8.46 14.40
CA ASP A 145 1.54 7.82 15.47
C ASP A 145 2.19 8.83 16.43
N GLU A 146 2.26 10.09 16.03
CA GLU A 146 2.76 11.17 16.88
C GLU A 146 1.69 11.61 17.91
N ALA A 147 2.09 11.79 19.17
CA ALA A 147 1.22 12.32 20.22
C ALA A 147 0.94 13.82 20.03
N THR A 148 1.84 14.53 19.35
CA THR A 148 1.75 15.96 19.05
C THR A 148 2.28 16.19 17.65
N TYR A 149 1.54 16.94 16.83
CA TYR A 149 1.95 17.29 15.49
C TYR A 149 3.23 18.14 15.49
N ALA A 150 4.24 17.68 14.78
CA ALA A 150 5.59 18.27 14.77
C ALA A 150 5.80 19.37 13.70
N GLY A 151 4.77 19.72 12.92
CA GLY A 151 4.85 20.75 11.89
C GLY A 151 5.29 20.26 10.51
N THR A 152 5.47 18.95 10.30
CA THR A 152 5.75 18.37 8.99
C THR A 152 4.52 17.64 8.48
N ALA A 153 3.87 18.16 7.45
CA ALA A 153 2.79 17.50 6.72
C ALA A 153 3.32 16.90 5.41
N TYR A 154 2.67 15.84 4.97
CA TYR A 154 2.95 15.20 3.69
C TYR A 154 1.90 15.61 2.66
N THR A 155 2.41 16.04 1.52
CA THR A 155 1.72 16.18 0.24
C THR A 155 2.42 15.21 -0.72
N PRO A 156 2.47 15.44 -2.05
CA PRO A 156 3.47 14.73 -2.88
C PRO A 156 4.92 14.93 -2.41
N ALA A 157 5.19 15.95 -1.54
CA ALA A 157 6.49 16.15 -0.88
C ALA A 157 6.26 16.70 0.55
N PRO A 158 7.13 16.40 1.54
CA PRO A 158 6.97 16.90 2.89
C PRO A 158 7.09 18.45 2.94
N VAL A 159 6.21 19.08 3.69
CA VAL A 159 6.16 20.54 3.89
C VAL A 159 6.07 20.86 5.38
N GLN A 160 6.74 21.94 5.78
CA GLN A 160 6.60 22.52 7.12
C GLN A 160 5.37 23.43 7.14
N ILE A 161 4.37 23.09 7.94
CA ILE A 161 3.13 23.85 8.06
C ILE A 161 2.57 23.71 9.48
N ALA A 162 1.99 24.76 10.03
CA ALA A 162 1.29 24.66 11.30
C ALA A 162 -0.04 23.91 11.13
N ILE A 163 -0.47 23.18 12.16
CA ILE A 163 -1.67 22.33 12.06
C ILE A 163 -2.93 23.12 11.70
N ASP A 164 -3.09 24.33 12.25
CA ASP A 164 -4.22 25.22 11.98
C ASP A 164 -4.20 25.86 10.58
N ALA A 165 -3.02 25.88 9.96
CA ALA A 165 -2.82 26.38 8.60
C ALA A 165 -3.01 25.28 7.53
N ILE A 166 -3.18 24.01 7.91
CA ILE A 166 -3.51 22.94 6.95
C ILE A 166 -4.88 23.23 6.33
N PRO A 167 -4.98 23.36 4.99
CA PRO A 167 -6.23 23.70 4.35
C PRO A 167 -7.26 22.56 4.49
N GLN A 168 -8.53 22.90 4.30
CA GLN A 168 -9.63 21.93 4.27
C GLN A 168 -10.63 22.32 3.16
N ASN A 169 -11.43 21.35 2.72
CA ASN A 169 -12.41 21.54 1.64
C ASN A 169 -11.79 22.04 0.33
N GLU A 170 -10.58 21.54 0.04
CA GLU A 170 -9.90 21.85 -1.24
C GLU A 170 -10.42 20.98 -2.40
N GLY A 171 -11.34 20.04 -2.11
CA GLY A 171 -11.82 19.06 -3.08
C GLY A 171 -10.76 17.98 -3.41
N VAL A 172 -9.79 17.78 -2.53
CA VAL A 172 -8.75 16.78 -2.69
C VAL A 172 -9.11 15.52 -1.91
N ASP A 173 -9.33 14.42 -2.62
CA ASP A 173 -9.48 13.09 -2.01
C ASP A 173 -8.10 12.45 -1.83
N PRO A 174 -7.62 12.27 -0.59
CA PRO A 174 -6.29 11.68 -0.36
C PRO A 174 -6.15 10.25 -0.86
N CYS A 175 -7.24 9.48 -0.95
CA CYS A 175 -7.20 8.12 -1.51
C CYS A 175 -6.89 8.15 -3.00
N SER A 176 -7.45 9.11 -3.75
CA SER A 176 -7.21 9.27 -5.19
C SER A 176 -5.76 9.68 -5.52
N LEU A 177 -5.01 10.20 -4.55
CA LEU A 177 -3.58 10.50 -4.70
C LEU A 177 -2.70 9.26 -4.69
N ILE A 178 -3.22 8.12 -4.21
CA ILE A 178 -2.54 6.83 -4.28
C ILE A 178 -2.81 6.18 -5.63
N ASP A 179 -4.08 6.05 -5.98
CA ASP A 179 -4.56 5.47 -7.23
C ASP A 179 -5.90 6.11 -7.61
N PRO A 180 -6.11 6.54 -8.87
CA PRO A 180 -7.37 7.15 -9.31
C PRO A 180 -8.62 6.27 -9.15
N ALA A 181 -8.46 4.95 -9.00
CA ALA A 181 -9.57 4.02 -8.73
C ALA A 181 -9.99 4.02 -7.25
N LEU A 182 -9.17 4.56 -6.36
CA LEU A 182 -9.47 4.68 -4.94
C LEU A 182 -10.16 6.01 -4.64
N ARG A 183 -11.03 6.01 -3.64
CA ARG A 183 -11.69 7.21 -3.13
C ARG A 183 -12.01 7.09 -1.65
N MET A 184 -12.23 8.20 -1.00
CA MET A 184 -12.85 8.20 0.32
C MET A 184 -14.26 7.56 0.23
N PRO A 185 -14.69 6.81 1.26
CA PRO A 185 -16.06 6.31 1.34
C PRO A 185 -17.06 7.46 1.48
N THR A 186 -18.27 7.24 1.03
CA THR A 186 -19.39 8.14 1.35
C THR A 186 -19.85 7.93 2.79
N TYR A 187 -20.61 8.90 3.31
CA TYR A 187 -21.27 8.76 4.62
C TYR A 187 -22.15 7.50 4.69
N ALA A 188 -22.91 7.20 3.63
CA ALA A 188 -23.76 6.02 3.59
C ALA A 188 -22.97 4.71 3.67
N GLU A 189 -21.83 4.64 2.96
CA GLU A 189 -20.95 3.47 3.00
C GLU A 189 -20.31 3.28 4.38
N LEU A 190 -19.86 4.36 5.04
CA LEU A 190 -19.36 4.29 6.42
C LEU A 190 -20.45 3.88 7.41
N SER A 191 -21.70 4.32 7.18
CA SER A 191 -22.86 3.89 8.00
C SER A 191 -23.07 2.39 7.93
N GLU A 192 -22.97 1.79 6.74
CA GLU A 192 -23.07 0.33 6.58
C GLU A 192 -21.98 -0.42 7.36
N LEU A 193 -20.77 0.13 7.42
CA LEU A 193 -19.70 -0.43 8.27
C LEU A 193 -20.08 -0.30 9.75
N TYR A 194 -20.57 0.86 10.18
CA TYR A 194 -20.88 1.13 11.59
C TYR A 194 -22.03 0.25 12.14
N TYR A 195 -23.05 -0.02 11.31
CA TYR A 195 -24.18 -0.86 11.69
C TYR A 195 -24.01 -2.34 11.31
N GLY A 196 -22.85 -2.72 10.76
CA GLY A 196 -22.52 -4.11 10.44
C GLY A 196 -22.25 -4.97 11.68
N GLU A 197 -21.99 -6.26 11.46
CA GLU A 197 -21.55 -7.17 12.52
C GLU A 197 -20.06 -6.92 12.85
N ASP A 198 -19.83 -5.86 13.59
CA ASP A 198 -18.52 -5.42 14.05
C ASP A 198 -18.13 -6.07 15.38
N VAL A 199 -16.85 -6.24 15.58
CA VAL A 199 -16.27 -6.78 16.82
C VAL A 199 -15.01 -6.02 17.14
N GLN A 200 -14.95 -5.45 18.35
CA GLN A 200 -13.68 -4.91 18.84
C GLN A 200 -12.65 -6.04 18.95
N ARG A 201 -11.51 -5.84 18.32
CA ARG A 201 -10.41 -6.81 18.38
C ARG A 201 -9.04 -6.10 18.44
N THR A 202 -8.01 -6.88 18.73
CA THR A 202 -6.62 -6.41 18.70
C THR A 202 -5.89 -7.13 17.59
N GLN A 203 -5.21 -6.38 16.74
CA GLN A 203 -4.35 -6.87 15.67
C GLN A 203 -2.98 -6.20 15.78
N ASP A 204 -1.90 -6.99 15.80
CA ASP A 204 -0.51 -6.52 15.99
C ASP A 204 -0.32 -5.59 17.20
N GLY A 205 -1.10 -5.83 18.28
CA GLY A 205 -1.06 -5.00 19.49
C GLY A 205 -1.89 -3.70 19.41
N VAL A 206 -2.56 -3.43 18.29
CA VAL A 206 -3.42 -2.26 18.07
C VAL A 206 -4.88 -2.66 18.26
N THR A 207 -5.62 -1.91 19.09
CA THR A 207 -7.07 -2.08 19.25
C THR A 207 -7.80 -1.39 18.10
N GLY A 208 -8.87 -2.00 17.61
CA GLY A 208 -9.66 -1.49 16.52
C GLY A 208 -10.94 -2.26 16.29
N MET A 209 -11.66 -1.89 15.28
CA MET A 209 -12.88 -2.53 14.79
C MET A 209 -12.52 -3.57 13.73
N GLY A 210 -12.98 -4.79 13.91
CA GLY A 210 -12.95 -5.85 12.91
C GLY A 210 -14.34 -6.28 12.54
N TYR A 211 -14.49 -7.07 11.50
CA TYR A 211 -15.79 -7.53 11.00
C TYR A 211 -15.81 -9.04 10.87
N THR A 212 -16.95 -9.64 11.18
CA THR A 212 -17.11 -11.11 11.14
C THR A 212 -16.98 -11.63 9.70
N GLY A 213 -16.15 -12.64 9.52
CA GLY A 213 -15.98 -13.33 8.23
C GLY A 213 -15.08 -12.65 7.20
N VAL A 214 -14.55 -11.47 7.51
CA VAL A 214 -13.63 -10.73 6.63
C VAL A 214 -12.36 -10.27 7.37
N SER A 215 -11.31 -9.96 6.61
CA SER A 215 -10.03 -9.54 7.18
C SER A 215 -9.93 -8.03 7.44
N LEU A 216 -10.96 -7.26 7.08
CA LEU A 216 -10.98 -5.82 7.29
C LEU A 216 -10.80 -5.46 8.76
N PHE A 217 -9.89 -4.53 9.02
CA PHE A 217 -9.59 -4.02 10.35
C PHE A 217 -9.40 -2.49 10.29
N LEU A 218 -10.16 -1.77 11.11
CA LEU A 218 -10.08 -0.32 11.24
C LEU A 218 -9.49 0.02 12.60
N PRO A 219 -8.20 0.43 12.68
CA PRO A 219 -7.54 0.72 13.95
C PRO A 219 -8.16 1.92 14.67
N TYR A 220 -8.21 1.89 15.99
CA TYR A 220 -8.59 3.03 16.81
C TYR A 220 -7.44 4.04 16.88
N CYS A 221 -7.27 4.76 15.79
CA CYS A 221 -6.21 5.76 15.61
C CYS A 221 -6.48 7.08 16.35
N GLY A 222 -7.72 7.32 16.80
CA GLY A 222 -8.12 8.61 17.37
C GLY A 222 -8.33 9.68 16.29
N VAL A 223 -8.16 10.92 16.69
CA VAL A 223 -8.17 12.10 15.81
C VAL A 223 -7.09 13.10 16.24
N MET A 224 -6.67 13.98 15.35
CA MET A 224 -5.79 15.09 15.65
C MET A 224 -6.62 16.37 15.90
N SER A 225 -6.46 16.97 17.08
CA SER A 225 -7.07 18.26 17.38
C SER A 225 -6.40 19.37 16.56
N THR A 226 -7.17 20.13 15.79
CA THR A 226 -6.65 21.26 15.02
C THR A 226 -6.33 22.48 15.88
N GLU A 227 -6.91 22.58 17.10
CA GLU A 227 -6.63 23.68 18.03
C GLU A 227 -5.31 23.50 18.77
N THR A 228 -5.02 22.28 19.19
CA THR A 228 -3.86 21.98 20.03
C THR A 228 -2.74 21.25 19.32
N GLY A 229 -3.00 20.68 18.15
CA GLY A 229 -2.06 19.80 17.44
C GLY A 229 -1.79 18.47 18.16
N THR A 230 -2.63 18.07 19.13
CA THR A 230 -2.45 16.83 19.88
C THR A 230 -3.37 15.72 19.38
N SER A 231 -2.85 14.49 19.39
CA SER A 231 -3.65 13.29 19.13
C SER A 231 -4.53 12.97 20.35
N VAL A 232 -5.83 12.70 20.09
CA VAL A 232 -6.84 12.38 21.12
C VAL A 232 -7.55 11.07 20.77
N GLY A 233 -7.82 10.25 21.79
CA GLY A 233 -8.63 9.04 21.67
C GLY A 233 -7.93 7.84 21.03
N LYS A 234 -6.62 7.89 20.82
CA LYS A 234 -5.86 6.74 20.34
C LYS A 234 -6.12 5.50 21.22
N SER A 235 -6.36 4.36 20.60
CA SER A 235 -6.76 3.09 21.24
C SER A 235 -8.16 3.08 21.89
N THR A 236 -8.93 4.17 21.77
CA THR A 236 -10.29 4.28 22.31
C THR A 236 -11.33 4.35 21.22
N PHE A 237 -11.05 5.10 20.14
CA PHE A 237 -11.89 5.19 18.98
C PHE A 237 -11.08 5.48 17.71
N GLY A 238 -11.67 5.26 16.53
CA GLY A 238 -11.12 5.66 15.23
C GLY A 238 -11.98 6.71 14.56
N GLY A 239 -11.40 7.79 14.08
CA GLY A 239 -12.09 8.80 13.28
C GLY A 239 -11.80 8.64 11.80
N TYR A 240 -12.84 8.42 10.98
CA TYR A 240 -12.72 8.21 9.54
C TYR A 240 -13.57 9.21 8.77
N TRP A 241 -12.98 9.84 7.76
CA TRP A 241 -13.68 10.79 6.91
C TRP A 241 -14.57 10.09 5.88
N GLY A 242 -15.79 10.65 5.68
CA GLY A 242 -16.68 10.28 4.60
C GLY A 242 -16.96 11.47 3.67
N LEU A 243 -17.15 11.18 2.37
CA LEU A 243 -17.67 12.13 1.41
C LEU A 243 -19.15 12.39 1.65
N GLY A 244 -19.58 13.63 1.44
CA GLY A 244 -20.93 14.06 1.74
C GLY A 244 -20.96 14.66 3.14
N GLY A 245 -21.03 15.99 3.19
CA GLY A 245 -21.06 16.75 4.43
C GLY A 245 -22.44 16.73 5.10
N ASP A 246 -22.47 17.29 6.30
CA ASP A 246 -23.69 17.78 6.89
C ASP A 246 -24.30 18.91 6.02
N PHE A 247 -25.46 19.42 6.42
CA PHE A 247 -26.14 20.53 5.73
C PHE A 247 -25.31 21.82 5.59
N HIS A 248 -24.10 21.86 6.17
CA HIS A 248 -23.17 22.98 6.15
C HIS A 248 -21.93 22.72 5.30
N GLY A 249 -21.82 21.56 4.63
CA GLY A 249 -20.66 21.20 3.81
C GLY A 249 -19.43 20.79 4.61
N ASN A 250 -19.57 20.54 5.92
CA ASN A 250 -18.51 19.98 6.72
C ASN A 250 -18.43 18.47 6.52
N GLY A 251 -17.25 17.94 6.39
CA GLY A 251 -17.05 16.49 6.34
C GLY A 251 -17.53 15.83 7.62
N VAL A 252 -18.02 14.60 7.49
CA VAL A 252 -18.46 13.82 8.64
C VAL A 252 -17.34 12.89 9.07
N ILE A 253 -16.96 12.97 10.36
CA ILE A 253 -16.10 11.97 11.00
C ILE A 253 -17.02 10.91 11.59
N TYR A 254 -16.83 9.67 11.17
CA TYR A 254 -17.38 8.52 11.86
C TYR A 254 -16.47 8.14 13.02
N SER A 255 -17.00 8.15 14.24
CA SER A 255 -16.33 7.65 15.43
C SER A 255 -16.77 6.21 15.67
N LEU A 256 -15.84 5.28 15.48
CA LEU A 256 -16.02 3.87 15.82
C LEU A 256 -15.58 3.69 17.29
N ASN A 257 -16.51 3.26 18.16
CA ASN A 257 -16.27 3.01 19.59
C ASN A 257 -16.37 1.53 19.90
#